data_1cdb9c83aabb914100b8e3cd4fcdb28c
#
_entry.id   1cdb9c83aabb914100b8e3cd4fcdb28c
#
_cell.length_a   1.000
_cell.length_b   1.000
_cell.length_c   1.000
_cell.angle_alpha   90.00
_cell.angle_beta   90.00
_cell.angle_gamma   90.00
#
_symmetry.space_group_name_H-M   'P 1'
#
loop_
_entity.id
_entity.type
_entity.pdbx_description
1 polymer ?
#
loop_
_entity_poly.entity_id
_entity_poly.type
_entity_poly.pdbx_seq_one_letter_code
_entity_poly.pdbx_strand_id
1 'polypeptide(L)'
;MALSLLGIPADDPKARIAREFRYAQGESGTGSPGRAIVLVANKTAAGSEPVETLGEPIQDINDCFVRFGRRSEIAHQYRALRMVAPRATVYAVAVAENGTAAASTVTFTFATAATGSSTLRIDWGGRRLEVGIASGDSANAQAAAFNAKVNADPDLPFSGSVSNGVATITTANLGPRSAQLLNALRVYYAVNVGTTVSKGSVTAGTGADDYTNALAALGTTSIYYHAPACTAVSGVTATDGGVGQYCQFIRDQAAPAVGKDQQVIFGLDCTQSQGTAVATSSAANLVRAGFYRVQANDWTSAMVAAHMAGVRWLKEQAYPAASLTGYANGDGTPFAIPDPYDKTKRPSSTEVTADLNNGVTPICFTPLGGPNLDRGITSYSVLPGTANKDYRARESHIPSAEDAAWEYLYQRWITTRQPNIAGDPRPGARPMKGFNTPGGMKRLVNSAIDVLTSSASPFDNMPILDPDPAAVQRMRDSVYVEQRADGIGVSVNWEPVRHDNKDDFLILQGGPAY
;
A
#
# COMPACT_ATOMS: atom_id res chain seq x y z
N MET A 1 -27.37 -27.26 9.85
CA MET A 1 -27.34 -25.78 9.60
C MET A 1 -26.70 -25.61 8.25
N ALA A 2 -27.41 -25.19 7.21
CA ALA A 2 -26.84 -25.01 5.88
C ALA A 2 -25.82 -23.86 5.94
N LEU A 3 -24.65 -24.05 5.37
CA LEU A 3 -23.67 -22.98 5.17
C LEU A 3 -24.27 -21.92 4.26
N SER A 4 -24.73 -20.84 4.83
CA SER A 4 -25.05 -19.62 4.09
C SER A 4 -23.75 -18.85 3.96
N LEU A 5 -23.08 -18.96 2.81
CA LEU A 5 -22.02 -18.03 2.44
C LEU A 5 -22.66 -16.66 2.24
N LEU A 6 -22.32 -15.71 3.10
CA LEU A 6 -22.81 -14.34 3.02
C LEU A 6 -22.58 -13.78 1.60
N GLY A 7 -23.66 -13.52 0.87
CA GLY A 7 -23.64 -12.92 -0.45
C GLY A 7 -23.72 -13.88 -1.66
N ILE A 8 -23.81 -15.19 -1.44
CA ILE A 8 -24.09 -16.15 -2.54
C ILE A 8 -25.45 -16.76 -2.29
N PRO A 9 -26.47 -16.54 -3.17
CA PRO A 9 -27.74 -17.25 -3.09
C PRO A 9 -27.53 -18.76 -3.15
N ALA A 10 -28.31 -19.52 -2.37
CA ALA A 10 -28.21 -20.97 -2.33
C ALA A 10 -28.62 -21.65 -3.66
N ASP A 11 -29.23 -20.90 -4.57
CA ASP A 11 -29.72 -21.28 -5.89
C ASP A 11 -28.90 -20.68 -7.05
N ASP A 12 -27.69 -20.11 -6.81
CA ASP A 12 -26.84 -19.58 -7.87
C ASP A 12 -26.43 -20.71 -8.83
N PRO A 13 -26.90 -20.71 -10.10
CA PRO A 13 -26.65 -21.79 -11.05
C PRO A 13 -25.21 -21.85 -11.56
N LYS A 14 -24.36 -20.91 -11.17
CA LYS A 14 -22.96 -20.90 -11.60
C LYS A 14 -22.14 -21.81 -10.67
N ALA A 15 -21.58 -22.87 -11.23
CA ALA A 15 -20.56 -23.67 -10.53
C ALA A 15 -19.39 -22.76 -10.14
N ARG A 16 -19.36 -22.34 -8.87
CA ARG A 16 -18.30 -21.48 -8.34
C ARG A 16 -17.63 -22.15 -7.16
N ILE A 17 -16.33 -22.02 -7.12
CA ILE A 17 -15.64 -21.94 -5.84
C ILE A 17 -15.90 -20.52 -5.36
N ALA A 18 -16.41 -20.37 -4.13
CA ALA A 18 -16.76 -19.07 -3.55
C ALA A 18 -15.57 -18.09 -3.37
N ARG A 19 -14.38 -18.54 -3.68
CA ARG A 19 -13.16 -17.77 -3.95
C ARG A 19 -12.57 -18.27 -5.25
N GLU A 20 -12.88 -17.64 -6.37
CA GLU A 20 -12.19 -17.87 -7.63
C GLU A 20 -10.95 -16.97 -7.66
N PHE A 21 -9.80 -17.53 -7.28
CA PHE A 21 -8.52 -16.88 -7.49
C PHE A 21 -8.17 -16.97 -8.97
N ARG A 22 -8.39 -15.91 -9.72
CA ARG A 22 -7.84 -15.76 -11.07
C ARG A 22 -6.53 -15.01 -10.98
N TYR A 23 -5.47 -15.74 -10.68
CA TYR A 23 -4.14 -15.21 -10.96
C TYR A 23 -3.90 -15.26 -12.46
N ALA A 24 -3.34 -14.18 -13.03
CA ALA A 24 -2.86 -14.20 -14.40
C ALA A 24 -1.92 -15.41 -14.58
N GLN A 25 -2.18 -16.23 -15.58
CA GLN A 25 -1.32 -17.36 -15.93
C GLN A 25 0.05 -16.80 -16.31
N GLY A 26 1.01 -16.90 -15.44
CA GLY A 26 2.38 -16.46 -15.66
C GLY A 26 3.28 -17.09 -14.62
N GLU A 27 3.96 -18.13 -15.05
CA GLU A 27 5.10 -18.81 -14.43
C GLU A 27 4.80 -19.80 -13.30
N SER A 28 4.95 -21.07 -13.64
CA SER A 28 5.10 -22.21 -12.77
C SER A 28 6.44 -22.13 -12.01
N GLY A 29 6.48 -21.34 -10.95
CA GLY A 29 7.51 -21.40 -9.92
C GLY A 29 6.89 -21.98 -8.65
N THR A 30 7.64 -22.81 -7.95
CA THR A 30 7.32 -23.35 -6.62
C THR A 30 7.39 -22.24 -5.56
N GLY A 31 6.60 -21.20 -5.73
CA GLY A 31 6.45 -20.05 -4.83
C GLY A 31 5.07 -19.46 -5.02
N SER A 32 4.61 -18.69 -4.05
CA SER A 32 3.38 -17.89 -4.19
C SER A 32 3.39 -17.20 -5.55
N PRO A 33 2.31 -17.26 -6.37
CA PRO A 33 2.30 -16.59 -7.67
C PRO A 33 2.64 -15.12 -7.43
N GLY A 34 3.53 -14.59 -8.25
CA GLY A 34 4.12 -13.26 -8.05
C GLY A 34 3.02 -12.21 -7.91
N ARG A 35 2.80 -11.75 -6.68
CA ARG A 35 1.78 -10.76 -6.35
C ARG A 35 2.17 -9.45 -7.04
N ALA A 36 1.38 -9.02 -8.02
CA ALA A 36 1.61 -7.78 -8.73
C ALA A 36 1.20 -6.55 -7.91
N ILE A 37 1.77 -5.39 -8.26
CA ILE A 37 1.45 -4.10 -7.66
C ILE A 37 0.83 -3.21 -8.74
N VAL A 38 -0.22 -2.46 -8.41
CA VAL A 38 -0.77 -1.42 -9.28
C VAL A 38 -0.60 -0.04 -8.65
N LEU A 39 -0.09 0.89 -9.43
CA LEU A 39 -0.01 2.31 -9.13
C LEU A 39 -1.25 3.00 -9.71
N VAL A 40 -1.92 3.84 -8.93
CA VAL A 40 -3.12 4.55 -9.37
C VAL A 40 -2.98 6.03 -9.02
N ALA A 41 -2.69 6.84 -10.04
CA ALA A 41 -2.38 8.25 -9.87
C ALA A 41 -2.57 9.04 -11.17
N ASN A 42 -2.22 10.32 -11.16
CA ASN A 42 -2.32 11.17 -12.33
C ASN A 42 -1.14 10.96 -13.28
N LYS A 43 -1.43 11.05 -14.58
CA LYS A 43 -0.44 11.17 -15.64
C LYS A 43 -0.35 12.62 -16.11
N THR A 44 0.70 12.96 -16.86
CA THR A 44 0.77 14.25 -17.56
C THR A 44 0.25 14.11 -18.99
N ALA A 45 -0.07 15.25 -19.63
CA ALA A 45 -0.51 15.27 -21.04
C ALA A 45 0.51 14.67 -22.00
N ALA A 46 1.79 14.62 -21.62
CA ALA A 46 2.86 14.03 -22.44
C ALA A 46 2.81 12.48 -22.47
N GLY A 47 2.06 11.85 -21.59
CA GLY A 47 1.94 10.39 -21.56
C GLY A 47 1.00 9.86 -22.64
N SER A 48 1.37 8.75 -23.29
CA SER A 48 0.60 8.13 -24.37
C SER A 48 -0.52 7.19 -23.89
N GLU A 49 -0.42 6.64 -22.67
CA GLU A 49 -1.42 5.72 -22.13
C GLU A 49 -2.77 6.41 -21.96
N PRO A 50 -3.88 5.81 -22.38
CA PRO A 50 -5.20 6.35 -22.08
C PRO A 50 -5.46 6.40 -20.56
N VAL A 51 -6.22 7.40 -20.10
CA VAL A 51 -6.71 7.42 -18.72
C VAL A 51 -7.70 6.28 -18.49
N GLU A 52 -7.84 5.84 -17.24
CA GLU A 52 -8.83 4.85 -16.80
C GLU A 52 -8.72 3.50 -17.56
N THR A 53 -7.51 3.19 -18.00
CA THR A 53 -7.21 1.94 -18.71
C THR A 53 -6.12 1.20 -17.96
N LEU A 54 -6.33 -0.09 -17.75
CA LEU A 54 -5.28 -0.98 -17.27
C LEU A 54 -4.57 -1.59 -18.48
N GLY A 55 -3.36 -1.10 -18.74
CA GLY A 55 -2.49 -1.62 -19.79
C GLY A 55 -1.61 -2.77 -19.33
N GLU A 56 -0.63 -3.12 -20.16
CA GLU A 56 0.39 -4.12 -19.84
C GLU A 56 1.29 -3.68 -18.66
N PRO A 57 1.98 -4.62 -17.99
CA PRO A 57 2.95 -4.27 -16.94
C PRO A 57 4.01 -3.30 -17.44
N ILE A 58 4.41 -2.37 -16.60
CA ILE A 58 5.49 -1.42 -16.89
C ILE A 58 6.81 -2.19 -16.92
N GLN A 59 7.49 -2.15 -18.08
CA GLN A 59 8.74 -2.89 -18.30
C GLN A 59 9.92 -2.25 -17.57
N ASP A 60 10.09 -0.95 -17.74
CA ASP A 60 11.15 -0.16 -17.12
C ASP A 60 10.73 1.29 -16.89
N ILE A 61 11.65 2.12 -16.44
CA ILE A 61 11.40 3.54 -16.16
C ILE A 61 11.14 4.34 -17.46
N ASN A 62 11.74 3.97 -18.59
CA ASN A 62 11.54 4.65 -19.85
C ASN A 62 10.14 4.35 -20.43
N ASP A 63 9.70 3.09 -20.33
CA ASP A 63 8.33 2.69 -20.65
C ASP A 63 7.31 3.49 -19.80
N CYS A 64 7.56 3.61 -18.49
CA CYS A 64 6.74 4.44 -17.62
C CYS A 64 6.69 5.91 -18.09
N PHE A 65 7.81 6.48 -18.52
CA PHE A 65 7.87 7.86 -19.01
C PHE A 65 7.12 8.07 -20.31
N VAL A 66 7.21 7.12 -21.23
CA VAL A 66 6.48 7.18 -22.51
C VAL A 66 4.97 7.08 -22.27
N ARG A 67 4.55 6.15 -21.43
CA ARG A 67 3.13 5.87 -21.19
C ARG A 67 2.46 6.93 -20.34
N PHE A 68 3.09 7.40 -19.26
CA PHE A 68 2.45 8.27 -18.28
C PHE A 68 3.03 9.69 -18.23
N GLY A 69 4.18 9.91 -18.88
CA GLY A 69 4.91 11.17 -18.85
C GLY A 69 5.93 11.23 -17.70
N ARG A 70 7.10 11.74 -17.99
CA ARG A 70 8.26 11.75 -17.07
C ARG A 70 8.01 12.53 -15.76
N ARG A 71 7.17 13.56 -15.82
CA ARG A 71 6.78 14.44 -14.70
C ARG A 71 5.50 13.98 -14.01
N SER A 72 4.96 12.82 -14.36
CA SER A 72 3.71 12.30 -13.78
C SER A 72 3.90 11.80 -12.35
N GLU A 73 2.83 11.82 -11.59
CA GLU A 73 2.79 11.25 -10.25
C GLU A 73 3.06 9.73 -10.30
N ILE A 74 2.54 9.03 -11.32
CA ILE A 74 2.83 7.60 -11.57
C ILE A 74 4.34 7.37 -11.73
N ALA A 75 5.06 8.23 -12.48
CA ALA A 75 6.50 8.07 -12.65
C ALA A 75 7.27 8.22 -11.32
N HIS A 76 6.82 9.11 -10.44
CA HIS A 76 7.41 9.28 -9.10
C HIS A 76 7.08 8.12 -8.18
N GLN A 77 5.85 7.62 -8.20
CA GLN A 77 5.47 6.38 -7.49
C GLN A 77 6.32 5.19 -7.95
N TYR A 78 6.47 5.02 -9.27
CA TYR A 78 7.26 3.93 -9.84
C TYR A 78 8.72 3.98 -9.39
N ARG A 79 9.35 5.17 -9.37
CA ARG A 79 10.71 5.33 -8.83
C ARG A 79 10.80 4.96 -7.36
N ALA A 80 9.89 5.45 -6.53
CA ALA A 80 9.86 5.15 -5.10
C ALA A 80 9.67 3.65 -4.83
N LEU A 81 8.83 2.97 -5.61
CA LEU A 81 8.61 1.53 -5.53
C LEU A 81 9.86 0.74 -5.96
N ARG A 82 10.49 1.13 -7.08
CA ARG A 82 11.66 0.41 -7.62
C ARG A 82 12.89 0.48 -6.72
N MET A 83 12.98 1.44 -5.80
CA MET A 83 14.04 1.51 -4.79
C MET A 83 14.03 0.29 -3.87
N VAL A 84 12.87 -0.30 -3.58
CA VAL A 84 12.72 -1.43 -2.67
C VAL A 84 12.33 -2.72 -3.38
N ALA A 85 11.54 -2.65 -4.45
CA ALA A 85 11.04 -3.80 -5.18
C ALA A 85 11.42 -3.76 -6.68
N PRO A 86 12.71 -3.90 -7.02
CA PRO A 86 13.20 -3.74 -8.40
C PRO A 86 12.65 -4.81 -9.36
N ARG A 87 12.22 -5.97 -8.85
CA ARG A 87 11.72 -7.11 -9.64
C ARG A 87 10.20 -7.28 -9.61
N ALA A 88 9.47 -6.43 -8.88
CA ALA A 88 8.02 -6.55 -8.81
C ALA A 88 7.37 -6.34 -10.20
N THR A 89 6.35 -7.12 -10.51
CA THR A 89 5.48 -6.85 -11.64
C THR A 89 4.59 -5.65 -11.29
N VAL A 90 4.71 -4.58 -12.06
CA VAL A 90 4.05 -3.30 -11.76
C VAL A 90 3.13 -2.90 -12.90
N TYR A 91 1.88 -2.70 -12.58
CA TYR A 91 0.88 -2.09 -13.46
C TYR A 91 0.66 -0.64 -13.05
N ALA A 92 0.03 0.14 -13.93
CA ALA A 92 -0.48 1.46 -13.55
C ALA A 92 -1.78 1.79 -14.27
N VAL A 93 -2.62 2.55 -13.59
CA VAL A 93 -3.84 3.14 -14.13
C VAL A 93 -3.81 4.64 -13.88
N ALA A 94 -3.91 5.41 -14.95
CA ALA A 94 -4.01 6.85 -14.85
C ALA A 94 -5.45 7.25 -14.49
N VAL A 95 -5.61 8.06 -13.45
CA VAL A 95 -6.91 8.60 -13.05
C VAL A 95 -7.27 9.76 -13.97
N ALA A 96 -8.53 9.85 -14.38
CA ALA A 96 -9.03 11.01 -15.09
C ALA A 96 -9.20 12.18 -14.11
N GLU A 97 -8.85 13.35 -14.60
CA GLU A 97 -9.16 14.59 -13.90
C GLU A 97 -10.44 15.22 -14.44
N ASN A 98 -11.26 15.72 -13.55
CA ASN A 98 -12.51 16.34 -13.93
C ASN A 98 -12.27 17.57 -14.83
N GLY A 99 -13.07 17.76 -15.87
CA GLY A 99 -12.87 18.60 -17.05
C GLY A 99 -12.54 20.10 -16.89
N THR A 100 -12.42 20.62 -15.67
CA THR A 100 -11.94 21.99 -15.39
C THR A 100 -10.71 21.99 -14.47
N ALA A 101 -9.97 20.88 -14.45
CA ALA A 101 -8.82 20.74 -13.58
C ALA A 101 -7.72 21.77 -13.95
N ALA A 102 -7.20 22.45 -12.94
CA ALA A 102 -6.07 23.35 -13.04
C ALA A 102 -4.88 22.88 -12.21
N ALA A 103 -3.68 23.27 -12.60
CA ALA A 103 -2.46 22.97 -11.87
C ALA A 103 -2.39 23.76 -10.56
N SER A 104 -1.74 23.19 -9.56
CA SER A 104 -1.39 23.90 -8.33
C SER A 104 -0.20 24.83 -8.54
N THR A 105 -0.14 25.93 -7.80
CA THR A 105 0.94 26.92 -7.90
C THR A 105 1.49 27.31 -6.53
N VAL A 106 2.75 27.72 -6.51
CA VAL A 106 3.40 28.36 -5.35
C VAL A 106 4.38 29.42 -5.81
N THR A 107 4.50 30.50 -5.06
CA THR A 107 5.50 31.54 -5.33
C THR A 107 6.69 31.44 -4.39
N PHE A 108 7.88 31.74 -4.93
CA PHE A 108 9.11 31.95 -4.16
C PHE A 108 9.58 33.38 -4.39
N THR A 109 9.59 34.17 -3.32
CA THR A 109 10.00 35.57 -3.37
C THR A 109 11.43 35.72 -2.84
N PHE A 110 12.29 36.25 -3.67
CA PHE A 110 13.66 36.62 -3.34
C PHE A 110 13.67 38.09 -2.89
N ALA A 111 14.11 38.34 -1.66
CA ALA A 111 13.84 39.63 -1.01
C ALA A 111 14.74 40.77 -1.55
N THR A 112 16.06 40.54 -1.62
CA THR A 112 17.06 41.58 -1.94
C THR A 112 18.21 41.01 -2.75
N ALA A 113 19.15 41.86 -3.17
CA ALA A 113 20.39 41.40 -3.74
C ALA A 113 21.25 40.63 -2.71
N ALA A 114 21.95 39.62 -3.17
CA ALA A 114 22.88 38.84 -2.34
C ALA A 114 24.11 39.69 -1.98
N THR A 115 24.48 39.76 -0.70
CA THR A 115 25.68 40.45 -0.21
C THR A 115 26.90 39.53 -0.14
N GLY A 116 26.71 38.24 -0.37
CA GLY A 116 27.77 37.23 -0.41
C GLY A 116 27.44 36.11 -1.41
N SER A 117 28.43 35.28 -1.70
CA SER A 117 28.25 34.09 -2.57
C SER A 117 27.74 32.89 -1.76
N SER A 118 26.80 32.11 -2.31
CA SER A 118 26.27 30.90 -1.72
C SER A 118 25.70 29.96 -2.78
N THR A 119 25.23 28.83 -2.32
CA THR A 119 24.44 27.87 -3.11
C THR A 119 22.99 27.92 -2.65
N LEU A 120 22.08 28.19 -3.59
CA LEU A 120 20.65 28.00 -3.38
C LEU A 120 20.33 26.51 -3.56
N ARG A 121 19.73 25.90 -2.56
CA ARG A 121 19.36 24.48 -2.55
C ARG A 121 17.86 24.33 -2.79
N ILE A 122 17.53 23.36 -3.64
CA ILE A 122 16.18 22.99 -4.02
C ILE A 122 16.03 21.51 -3.66
N ASP A 123 15.30 21.20 -2.61
CA ASP A 123 15.05 19.83 -2.16
C ASP A 123 13.64 19.40 -2.50
N TRP A 124 13.51 18.25 -3.18
CA TRP A 124 12.24 17.64 -3.50
C TRP A 124 12.41 16.15 -3.82
N GLY A 125 11.50 15.31 -3.29
CA GLY A 125 11.46 13.87 -3.62
C GLY A 125 12.72 13.10 -3.21
N GLY A 126 13.43 13.53 -2.18
CA GLY A 126 14.72 12.97 -1.76
C GLY A 126 15.89 13.41 -2.63
N ARG A 127 15.69 14.29 -3.62
CA ARG A 127 16.72 14.85 -4.50
C ARG A 127 17.06 16.27 -4.08
N ARG A 128 18.31 16.65 -4.31
CA ARG A 128 18.81 18.01 -4.10
C ARG A 128 19.38 18.56 -5.41
N LEU A 129 18.90 19.73 -5.80
CA LEU A 129 19.49 20.52 -6.87
C LEU A 129 20.17 21.74 -6.25
N GLU A 130 21.24 22.20 -6.88
CA GLU A 130 22.02 23.33 -6.41
C GLU A 130 22.19 24.36 -7.52
N VAL A 131 22.09 25.63 -7.13
CA VAL A 131 22.24 26.80 -8.00
C VAL A 131 23.23 27.75 -7.35
N GLY A 132 24.32 28.09 -8.02
CA GLY A 132 25.29 29.09 -7.54
C GLY A 132 24.65 30.48 -7.56
N ILE A 133 24.81 31.21 -6.46
CA ILE A 133 24.45 32.62 -6.32
C ILE A 133 25.70 33.41 -6.01
N ALA A 134 25.98 34.43 -6.82
CA ALA A 134 27.13 35.30 -6.65
C ALA A 134 26.77 36.51 -5.76
N SER A 135 27.78 37.08 -5.12
CA SER A 135 27.63 38.37 -4.45
C SER A 135 27.25 39.44 -5.47
N GLY A 136 26.22 40.23 -5.17
CA GLY A 136 25.66 41.24 -6.06
C GLY A 136 24.51 40.76 -6.93
N ASP A 137 24.23 39.45 -6.99
CA ASP A 137 23.05 38.95 -7.73
C ASP A 137 21.75 39.58 -7.20
N SER A 138 21.05 40.30 -8.08
CA SER A 138 19.76 40.91 -7.74
C SER A 138 18.70 39.84 -7.44
N ALA A 139 17.63 40.20 -6.75
CA ALA A 139 16.50 39.32 -6.49
C ALA A 139 15.98 38.67 -7.79
N ASN A 140 15.92 39.46 -8.87
CA ASN A 140 15.48 38.94 -10.17
C ASN A 140 16.46 37.94 -10.79
N ALA A 141 17.79 38.19 -10.66
CA ALA A 141 18.80 37.24 -11.14
C ALA A 141 18.76 35.91 -10.38
N GLN A 142 18.60 35.95 -9.06
CA GLN A 142 18.46 34.78 -8.20
C GLN A 142 17.18 33.99 -8.58
N ALA A 143 16.05 34.66 -8.74
CA ALA A 143 14.78 34.04 -9.16
C ALA A 143 14.92 33.40 -10.56
N ALA A 144 15.59 34.09 -11.50
CA ALA A 144 15.83 33.57 -12.84
C ALA A 144 16.72 32.33 -12.85
N ALA A 145 17.81 32.33 -12.05
CA ALA A 145 18.70 31.17 -11.91
C ALA A 145 17.99 29.97 -11.29
N PHE A 146 17.18 30.18 -10.24
CA PHE A 146 16.31 29.17 -9.64
C PHE A 146 15.35 28.57 -10.68
N ASN A 147 14.61 29.42 -11.37
CA ASN A 147 13.63 29.01 -12.38
C ASN A 147 14.28 28.23 -13.55
N ALA A 148 15.42 28.71 -14.03
CA ALA A 148 16.18 28.01 -15.08
C ALA A 148 16.55 26.57 -14.64
N LYS A 149 16.98 26.41 -13.38
CA LYS A 149 17.33 25.10 -12.82
C LYS A 149 16.12 24.17 -12.71
N VAL A 150 14.98 24.68 -12.24
CA VAL A 150 13.72 23.92 -12.14
C VAL A 150 13.27 23.47 -13.54
N ASN A 151 13.28 24.37 -14.51
CA ASN A 151 12.82 24.05 -15.87
C ASN A 151 13.76 23.09 -16.62
N ALA A 152 15.07 23.15 -16.32
CA ALA A 152 16.09 22.30 -16.94
C ALA A 152 16.03 20.84 -16.45
N ASP A 153 15.48 20.59 -15.26
CA ASP A 153 15.36 19.23 -14.72
C ASP A 153 14.06 18.57 -15.19
N PRO A 154 14.13 17.58 -16.09
CA PRO A 154 12.94 16.92 -16.61
C PRO A 154 12.27 15.98 -15.60
N ASP A 155 12.92 15.71 -14.48
CA ASP A 155 12.45 14.80 -13.43
C ASP A 155 11.69 15.51 -12.31
N LEU A 156 11.73 16.84 -12.27
CA LEU A 156 10.88 17.59 -11.36
C LEU A 156 9.47 17.68 -11.93
N PRO A 157 8.41 17.46 -11.11
CA PRO A 157 7.02 17.56 -11.55
C PRO A 157 6.55 19.02 -11.67
N PHE A 158 7.44 19.94 -11.95
CA PHE A 158 7.20 21.38 -11.94
C PHE A 158 7.73 22.07 -13.19
N SER A 159 7.11 23.18 -13.51
CA SER A 159 7.66 24.22 -14.39
C SER A 159 7.59 25.55 -13.66
N GLY A 160 8.39 26.52 -14.08
CA GLY A 160 8.39 27.81 -13.43
C GLY A 160 8.44 28.98 -14.41
N SER A 161 7.99 30.12 -13.93
CA SER A 161 8.12 31.44 -14.57
C SER A 161 8.61 32.47 -13.56
N VAL A 162 9.19 33.58 -14.04
CA VAL A 162 9.74 34.63 -13.17
C VAL A 162 9.21 35.99 -13.55
N SER A 163 8.89 36.80 -12.56
CA SER A 163 8.57 38.20 -12.70
C SER A 163 9.03 38.96 -11.45
N ASN A 164 9.84 40.00 -11.63
CA ASN A 164 10.23 40.95 -10.56
C ASN A 164 10.76 40.31 -9.26
N GLY A 165 11.69 39.36 -9.37
CA GLY A 165 12.25 38.66 -8.19
C GLY A 165 11.32 37.61 -7.56
N VAL A 166 10.19 37.32 -8.18
CA VAL A 166 9.26 36.28 -7.77
C VAL A 166 9.28 35.15 -8.81
N ALA A 167 9.59 33.94 -8.37
CA ALA A 167 9.45 32.74 -9.18
C ALA A 167 8.10 32.07 -8.84
N THR A 168 7.26 31.87 -9.84
CA THR A 168 6.01 31.11 -9.73
C THR A 168 6.25 29.70 -10.25
N ILE A 169 6.09 28.70 -9.39
CA ILE A 169 6.23 27.30 -9.72
C ILE A 169 4.85 26.66 -9.87
N THR A 170 4.68 25.95 -10.98
CA THR A 170 3.41 25.31 -11.36
C THR A 170 3.62 23.80 -11.51
N THR A 171 2.71 22.99 -11.02
CA THR A 171 2.75 21.54 -11.15
C THR A 171 2.47 21.08 -12.58
N ALA A 172 3.11 20.02 -13.01
CA ALA A 172 2.81 19.35 -14.28
C ALA A 172 1.54 18.48 -14.22
N ASN A 173 1.14 18.09 -13.02
CA ASN A 173 -0.10 17.37 -12.74
C ASN A 173 -1.18 18.36 -12.35
N LEU A 174 -2.42 18.07 -12.76
CA LEU A 174 -3.57 18.93 -12.49
C LEU A 174 -4.28 18.49 -11.19
N GLY A 175 -5.32 19.20 -10.82
CA GLY A 175 -6.17 18.87 -9.68
C GLY A 175 -5.62 19.31 -8.31
N PRO A 176 -6.45 19.32 -7.28
CA PRO A 176 -6.10 19.84 -5.96
C PRO A 176 -5.02 18.99 -5.27
N ARG A 177 -4.93 17.69 -5.59
CA ARG A 177 -3.94 16.78 -5.03
C ARG A 177 -2.51 17.15 -5.44
N SER A 178 -2.34 17.78 -6.61
CA SER A 178 -1.03 18.26 -7.08
C SER A 178 -0.37 19.27 -6.13
N ALA A 179 -1.13 19.91 -5.24
CA ALA A 179 -0.61 20.79 -4.20
C ALA A 179 0.38 20.08 -3.27
N GLN A 180 0.25 18.78 -3.05
CA GLN A 180 1.19 18.01 -2.22
C GLN A 180 2.60 17.99 -2.81
N LEU A 181 2.73 17.95 -4.13
CA LEU A 181 4.01 18.04 -4.82
C LEU A 181 4.73 19.34 -4.45
N LEU A 182 3.99 20.46 -4.40
CA LEU A 182 4.53 21.76 -4.03
C LEU A 182 4.77 21.89 -2.52
N ASN A 183 3.94 21.27 -1.68
CA ASN A 183 4.15 21.30 -0.23
C ASN A 183 5.51 20.67 0.14
N ALA A 184 5.90 19.60 -0.52
CA ALA A 184 7.17 18.92 -0.35
C ALA A 184 8.37 19.70 -0.92
N LEU A 185 8.17 20.73 -1.76
CA LEU A 185 9.24 21.53 -2.37
C LEU A 185 9.83 22.52 -1.36
N ARG A 186 11.13 22.44 -1.12
CA ARG A 186 11.88 23.37 -0.24
C ARG A 186 12.98 24.09 -1.01
N VAL A 187 13.13 25.36 -0.72
CA VAL A 187 14.15 26.24 -1.32
C VAL A 187 14.81 27.07 -0.23
N TYR A 188 16.13 27.03 -0.12
CA TYR A 188 16.85 27.75 0.91
C TYR A 188 18.33 27.94 0.52
N TYR A 189 19.00 28.93 1.12
CA TYR A 189 20.43 29.13 0.94
C TYR A 189 21.23 28.20 1.85
N ALA A 190 22.31 27.64 1.34
CA ALA A 190 23.22 26.81 2.12
C ALA A 190 23.97 27.63 3.20
N VAL A 191 24.28 28.90 2.89
CA VAL A 191 24.92 29.86 3.80
C VAL A 191 24.13 31.17 3.69
N ASN A 192 24.03 31.91 4.79
CA ASN A 192 23.38 33.21 4.79
C ASN A 192 24.15 34.21 3.90
N VAL A 193 23.46 34.84 2.98
CA VAL A 193 24.01 35.79 1.99
C VAL A 193 23.34 37.17 2.11
N GLY A 194 22.84 37.53 3.28
CA GLY A 194 22.18 38.81 3.52
C GLY A 194 20.83 38.99 2.82
N THR A 195 20.33 37.94 2.19
CA THR A 195 18.98 37.90 1.59
C THR A 195 18.26 36.64 2.01
N THR A 196 16.97 36.61 1.80
CA THR A 196 16.09 35.45 2.11
C THR A 196 15.28 35.06 0.90
N VAL A 197 14.95 33.77 0.81
CA VAL A 197 13.91 33.27 -0.07
C VAL A 197 12.72 32.85 0.79
N SER A 198 11.54 33.37 0.48
CA SER A 198 10.30 33.02 1.17
C SER A 198 9.37 32.24 0.24
N LYS A 199 8.83 31.14 0.74
CA LYS A 199 7.82 30.34 0.07
C LYS A 199 6.44 30.90 0.43
N GLY A 200 5.65 31.26 -0.57
CA GLY A 200 4.26 31.66 -0.41
C GLY A 200 3.36 30.45 -0.09
N SER A 201 2.10 30.74 0.20
CA SER A 201 1.10 29.69 0.34
C SER A 201 0.91 28.94 -0.97
N VAL A 202 0.75 27.61 -0.90
CA VAL A 202 0.40 26.81 -2.06
C VAL A 202 -1.06 27.08 -2.41
N THR A 203 -1.30 27.49 -3.65
CA THR A 203 -2.65 27.55 -4.21
C THR A 203 -2.95 26.20 -4.84
N ALA A 204 -3.90 25.47 -4.27
CA ALA A 204 -4.31 24.19 -4.81
C ALA A 204 -4.97 24.35 -6.19
N GLY A 205 -4.72 23.42 -7.07
CA GLY A 205 -5.41 23.32 -8.35
C GLY A 205 -6.90 23.06 -8.16
N THR A 206 -7.68 23.34 -9.18
CA THR A 206 -9.11 23.01 -9.22
C THR A 206 -9.36 21.64 -9.84
N GLY A 207 -10.59 21.12 -9.66
CA GLY A 207 -10.98 19.79 -10.11
C GLY A 207 -11.14 18.83 -8.94
N ALA A 208 -11.52 17.61 -9.25
CA ALA A 208 -11.58 16.52 -8.29
C ALA A 208 -11.11 15.24 -9.01
N ASP A 209 -10.35 14.42 -8.33
CA ASP A 209 -10.02 13.09 -8.85
C ASP A 209 -11.30 12.25 -8.92
N ASP A 210 -11.45 11.49 -10.00
CA ASP A 210 -12.52 10.52 -10.14
C ASP A 210 -11.90 9.12 -10.32
N TYR A 211 -12.06 8.29 -9.31
CA TYR A 211 -11.55 6.92 -9.32
C TYR A 211 -12.55 5.92 -9.90
N THR A 212 -13.79 6.32 -10.21
CA THR A 212 -14.88 5.39 -10.56
C THR A 212 -14.51 4.49 -11.73
N ASN A 213 -14.09 5.06 -12.85
CA ASN A 213 -13.75 4.28 -14.04
C ASN A 213 -12.39 3.57 -13.88
N ALA A 214 -11.43 4.18 -13.19
CA ALA A 214 -10.16 3.54 -12.87
C ALA A 214 -10.36 2.27 -12.02
N LEU A 215 -11.25 2.32 -11.03
CA LEU A 215 -11.64 1.16 -10.20
C LEU A 215 -12.42 0.12 -11.02
N ALA A 216 -13.28 0.55 -11.95
CA ALA A 216 -13.98 -0.35 -12.85
C ALA A 216 -12.98 -1.12 -13.76
N ALA A 217 -11.96 -0.45 -14.30
CA ALA A 217 -10.90 -1.10 -15.07
C ALA A 217 -10.10 -2.11 -14.22
N LEU A 218 -9.80 -1.77 -12.97
CA LEU A 218 -9.13 -2.67 -12.02
C LEU A 218 -10.02 -3.84 -11.59
N GLY A 219 -11.32 -3.66 -11.56
CA GLY A 219 -12.29 -4.71 -11.22
C GLY A 219 -12.29 -5.89 -12.20
N THR A 220 -11.75 -5.72 -13.42
CA THR A 220 -11.67 -6.79 -14.43
C THR A 220 -10.52 -7.78 -14.17
N THR A 221 -9.52 -7.38 -13.40
CA THR A 221 -8.30 -8.17 -13.11
C THR A 221 -8.16 -8.43 -11.61
N SER A 222 -7.23 -9.31 -11.26
CA SER A 222 -6.86 -9.54 -9.86
C SER A 222 -5.40 -9.12 -9.67
N ILE A 223 -5.18 -7.90 -9.18
CA ILE A 223 -3.87 -7.40 -8.80
C ILE A 223 -3.85 -7.28 -7.28
N TYR A 224 -2.84 -7.84 -6.64
CA TYR A 224 -2.90 -8.04 -5.19
C TYR A 224 -2.66 -6.77 -4.38
N TYR A 225 -1.64 -5.98 -4.72
CA TYR A 225 -1.32 -4.74 -4.00
C TYR A 225 -1.72 -3.51 -4.81
N HIS A 226 -2.47 -2.62 -4.20
CA HIS A 226 -2.86 -1.34 -4.77
C HIS A 226 -2.17 -0.22 -4.02
N ALA A 227 -1.54 0.70 -4.73
CA ALA A 227 -0.92 1.90 -4.19
C ALA A 227 -1.52 3.15 -4.86
N PRO A 228 -2.72 3.57 -4.43
CA PRO A 228 -3.34 4.77 -4.99
C PRO A 228 -2.71 6.04 -4.42
N ALA A 229 -2.78 7.10 -5.20
CA ALA A 229 -2.38 8.43 -4.78
C ALA A 229 -3.47 9.18 -3.99
N CYS A 230 -4.55 8.50 -3.61
CA CYS A 230 -5.60 9.09 -2.78
C CYS A 230 -5.05 9.63 -1.48
N THR A 231 -5.57 10.76 -1.06
CA THR A 231 -5.24 11.38 0.22
C THR A 231 -6.49 11.80 0.95
N ALA A 232 -6.46 11.65 2.26
CA ALA A 232 -7.48 12.21 3.13
C ALA A 232 -6.79 12.79 4.38
N VAL A 233 -7.32 13.87 4.89
CA VAL A 233 -6.85 14.54 6.11
C VAL A 233 -7.98 14.73 7.13
N SER A 234 -9.16 14.25 6.81
CA SER A 234 -10.36 14.26 7.63
C SER A 234 -11.13 12.95 7.47
N GLY A 235 -12.19 12.77 8.22
CA GLY A 235 -13.02 11.57 8.13
C GLY A 235 -13.49 11.30 6.69
N VAL A 236 -13.46 10.02 6.28
CA VAL A 236 -13.82 9.58 4.94
C VAL A 236 -15.17 8.88 4.93
N THR A 237 -15.88 8.97 3.81
CA THR A 237 -17.12 8.24 3.55
C THR A 237 -16.94 7.27 2.38
N ALA A 238 -17.80 6.29 2.23
CA ALA A 238 -17.70 5.33 1.13
C ALA A 238 -17.81 5.96 -0.27
N THR A 239 -18.26 7.19 -0.36
CA THR A 239 -18.49 7.94 -1.62
C THR A 239 -17.68 9.22 -1.68
N ASP A 240 -16.58 9.34 -0.96
CA ASP A 240 -15.76 10.55 -0.90
C ASP A 240 -14.93 10.82 -2.17
N GLY A 241 -15.02 9.95 -3.16
CA GLY A 241 -14.22 10.05 -4.40
C GLY A 241 -12.74 9.71 -4.23
N GLY A 242 -12.33 9.22 -3.06
CA GLY A 242 -10.93 8.97 -2.73
C GLY A 242 -10.72 7.71 -1.89
N VAL A 243 -10.19 7.87 -0.67
CA VAL A 243 -9.81 6.77 0.23
C VAL A 243 -10.99 5.86 0.54
N GLY A 244 -12.15 6.42 0.89
CA GLY A 244 -13.33 5.63 1.25
C GLY A 244 -13.89 4.86 0.06
N GLN A 245 -13.98 5.48 -1.12
CA GLN A 245 -14.40 4.82 -2.35
C GLN A 245 -13.44 3.65 -2.69
N TYR A 246 -12.14 3.86 -2.53
CA TYR A 246 -11.15 2.81 -2.79
C TYR A 246 -11.26 1.65 -1.78
N CYS A 247 -11.44 1.95 -0.49
CA CYS A 247 -11.68 0.93 0.54
C CYS A 247 -12.98 0.15 0.28
N GLN A 248 -14.03 0.82 -0.20
CA GLN A 248 -15.27 0.14 -0.59
C GLN A 248 -15.04 -0.80 -1.78
N PHE A 249 -14.30 -0.36 -2.80
CA PHE A 249 -13.91 -1.22 -3.92
C PHE A 249 -13.18 -2.48 -3.44
N ILE A 250 -12.17 -2.36 -2.58
CA ILE A 250 -11.44 -3.52 -2.04
C ILE A 250 -12.38 -4.46 -1.27
N ARG A 251 -13.32 -3.91 -0.50
CA ARG A 251 -14.33 -4.70 0.22
C ARG A 251 -15.23 -5.48 -0.73
N ASP A 252 -15.67 -4.83 -1.80
CA ASP A 252 -16.54 -5.43 -2.82
C ASP A 252 -15.79 -6.52 -3.62
N GLN A 253 -14.51 -6.30 -3.94
CA GLN A 253 -13.68 -7.32 -4.60
C GLN A 253 -13.43 -8.53 -3.69
N ALA A 254 -13.25 -8.34 -2.40
CA ALA A 254 -13.08 -9.42 -1.43
C ALA A 254 -14.39 -10.13 -1.06
N ALA A 255 -15.54 -9.62 -1.51
CA ALA A 255 -16.83 -10.27 -1.25
C ALA A 255 -16.86 -11.70 -1.81
N PRO A 256 -17.50 -12.66 -1.11
CA PRO A 256 -17.49 -14.08 -1.51
C PRO A 256 -17.97 -14.34 -2.95
N ALA A 257 -18.86 -13.49 -3.46
CA ALA A 257 -19.37 -13.59 -4.83
C ALA A 257 -18.34 -13.21 -5.90
N VAL A 258 -17.36 -12.36 -5.56
CA VAL A 258 -16.30 -11.90 -6.45
C VAL A 258 -14.99 -12.65 -6.20
N GLY A 259 -14.63 -12.86 -4.94
CA GLY A 259 -13.53 -13.71 -4.49
C GLY A 259 -12.14 -13.23 -4.92
N LYS A 260 -11.94 -11.91 -5.06
CA LYS A 260 -10.64 -11.32 -5.39
C LYS A 260 -10.04 -10.70 -4.14
N ASP A 261 -9.10 -11.40 -3.54
CA ASP A 261 -8.39 -10.91 -2.37
C ASP A 261 -7.32 -9.91 -2.79
N GLN A 262 -7.56 -8.65 -2.52
CA GLN A 262 -6.68 -7.53 -2.86
C GLN A 262 -6.42 -6.70 -1.60
N GLN A 263 -5.29 -6.00 -1.59
CA GLN A 263 -4.90 -5.13 -0.48
C GLN A 263 -4.58 -3.73 -1.00
N VAL A 264 -4.98 -2.70 -0.25
CA VAL A 264 -4.68 -1.30 -0.57
C VAL A 264 -3.76 -0.68 0.47
N ILE A 265 -2.80 0.10 -0.01
CA ILE A 265 -1.79 0.75 0.80
C ILE A 265 -1.83 2.24 0.52
N PHE A 266 -2.10 3.03 1.55
CA PHE A 266 -2.17 4.48 1.49
C PHE A 266 -0.99 5.12 2.21
N GLY A 267 -0.41 6.16 1.62
CA GLY A 267 0.46 7.07 2.33
C GLY A 267 -0.34 8.25 2.88
N LEU A 268 0.06 8.76 4.03
CA LEU A 268 -0.55 9.92 4.67
C LEU A 268 0.53 10.93 5.07
N ASP A 269 0.50 12.14 4.49
CA ASP A 269 1.28 13.29 4.99
C ASP A 269 0.36 14.18 5.81
N CYS A 270 0.22 13.85 7.09
CA CYS A 270 -0.73 14.49 7.98
C CYS A 270 -0.32 14.38 9.45
N THR A 271 -1.01 15.13 10.32
CA THR A 271 -0.88 15.01 11.77
C THR A 271 -1.44 13.69 12.29
N GLN A 272 -1.06 13.30 13.50
CA GLN A 272 -1.57 12.10 14.15
C GLN A 272 -3.11 12.10 14.25
N SER A 273 -3.72 13.23 14.65
CA SER A 273 -5.18 13.33 14.78
C SER A 273 -5.91 13.20 13.43
N GLN A 274 -5.34 13.74 12.35
CA GLN A 274 -5.89 13.61 11.00
C GLN A 274 -5.80 12.14 10.52
N GLY A 275 -4.64 11.48 10.74
CA GLY A 275 -4.48 10.06 10.40
C GLY A 275 -5.47 9.17 11.14
N THR A 276 -5.67 9.41 12.44
CA THR A 276 -6.70 8.74 13.25
C THR A 276 -8.10 8.96 12.68
N ALA A 277 -8.47 10.20 12.35
CA ALA A 277 -9.80 10.50 11.80
C ALA A 277 -10.09 9.74 10.49
N VAL A 278 -9.07 9.56 9.64
CA VAL A 278 -9.18 8.77 8.42
C VAL A 278 -9.37 7.29 8.75
N ALA A 279 -8.44 6.70 9.48
CA ALA A 279 -8.39 5.24 9.69
C ALA A 279 -9.55 4.70 10.54
N THR A 280 -10.06 5.48 11.50
CA THR A 280 -11.19 5.08 12.35
C THR A 280 -12.55 5.30 11.72
N SER A 281 -12.63 5.91 10.54
CA SER A 281 -13.90 6.02 9.83
C SER A 281 -14.41 4.64 9.42
N SER A 282 -15.74 4.44 9.44
CA SER A 282 -16.35 3.16 9.07
C SER A 282 -16.03 2.74 7.64
N ALA A 283 -15.83 3.70 6.74
CA ALA A 283 -15.45 3.44 5.35
C ALA A 283 -14.03 2.89 5.22
N ALA A 284 -13.09 3.33 6.05
CA ALA A 284 -11.68 2.97 6.00
C ALA A 284 -11.28 1.83 6.96
N ASN A 285 -12.14 1.41 7.89
CA ASN A 285 -11.88 0.30 8.81
C ASN A 285 -11.94 -1.04 8.08
N LEU A 286 -10.81 -1.51 7.60
CA LEU A 286 -10.70 -2.67 6.72
C LEU A 286 -9.42 -3.48 6.99
N VAL A 287 -9.56 -4.80 7.12
CA VAL A 287 -8.43 -5.74 7.28
C VAL A 287 -7.43 -5.68 6.11
N ARG A 288 -7.92 -5.30 4.92
CA ARG A 288 -7.14 -5.26 3.67
C ARG A 288 -6.64 -3.86 3.29
N ALA A 289 -6.70 -2.89 4.22
CA ALA A 289 -6.16 -1.55 4.02
C ALA A 289 -5.04 -1.25 5.02
N GLY A 290 -3.97 -0.65 4.56
CA GLY A 290 -2.85 -0.17 5.37
C GLY A 290 -2.64 1.33 5.19
N PHE A 291 -2.57 2.09 6.28
CA PHE A 291 -2.29 3.51 6.29
C PHE A 291 -0.90 3.76 6.88
N TYR A 292 -0.01 4.34 6.09
CA TYR A 292 1.35 4.66 6.50
C TYR A 292 1.53 6.16 6.61
N ARG A 293 1.71 6.65 7.84
CA ARG A 293 1.79 8.08 8.13
C ARG A 293 3.23 8.56 8.28
N VAL A 294 3.53 9.63 7.58
CA VAL A 294 4.73 10.45 7.79
C VAL A 294 4.30 11.91 7.66
N GLN A 295 4.93 12.83 8.38
CA GLN A 295 4.61 14.26 8.34
C GLN A 295 5.84 15.07 7.95
N ALA A 296 5.63 16.14 7.17
CA ALA A 296 6.67 17.06 6.72
C ALA A 296 7.82 16.32 6.01
N ASN A 297 7.49 15.46 5.07
CA ASN A 297 8.42 14.64 4.30
C ASN A 297 8.69 15.24 2.92
N ASP A 298 9.85 14.94 2.34
CA ASP A 298 10.18 15.32 0.98
C ASP A 298 9.45 14.47 -0.07
N TRP A 299 8.90 13.32 0.33
CA TRP A 299 8.08 12.48 -0.51
C TRP A 299 6.60 12.82 -0.37
N THR A 300 5.86 12.68 -1.46
CA THR A 300 4.40 12.77 -1.42
C THR A 300 3.78 11.52 -0.82
N SER A 301 2.54 11.63 -0.35
CA SER A 301 1.76 10.47 0.13
C SER A 301 1.72 9.33 -0.89
N ALA A 302 1.61 9.66 -2.19
CA ALA A 302 1.62 8.69 -3.28
C ALA A 302 2.95 7.91 -3.37
N MET A 303 4.10 8.59 -3.23
CA MET A 303 5.42 7.95 -3.20
C MET A 303 5.57 7.04 -1.99
N VAL A 304 5.10 7.47 -0.81
CA VAL A 304 5.08 6.67 0.42
C VAL A 304 4.23 5.41 0.22
N ALA A 305 3.02 5.54 -0.33
CA ALA A 305 2.14 4.40 -0.62
C ALA A 305 2.81 3.37 -1.54
N ALA A 306 3.40 3.82 -2.64
CA ALA A 306 4.07 2.96 -3.60
C ALA A 306 5.31 2.25 -3.00
N HIS A 307 6.10 2.97 -2.21
CA HIS A 307 7.25 2.40 -1.53
C HIS A 307 6.84 1.32 -0.51
N MET A 308 5.82 1.60 0.30
CA MET A 308 5.30 0.65 1.28
C MET A 308 4.64 -0.57 0.63
N ALA A 309 4.00 -0.40 -0.53
CA ALA A 309 3.54 -1.54 -1.33
C ALA A 309 4.71 -2.43 -1.78
N GLY A 310 5.82 -1.80 -2.18
CA GLY A 310 7.06 -2.51 -2.51
C GLY A 310 7.68 -3.24 -1.31
N VAL A 311 7.69 -2.61 -0.13
CA VAL A 311 8.17 -3.23 1.13
C VAL A 311 7.35 -4.48 1.46
N ARG A 312 6.03 -4.36 1.42
CA ARG A 312 5.14 -5.51 1.67
C ARG A 312 5.34 -6.60 0.63
N TRP A 313 5.37 -6.25 -0.65
CA TRP A 313 5.63 -7.20 -1.72
C TRP A 313 6.93 -7.97 -1.49
N LEU A 314 8.02 -7.27 -1.16
CA LEU A 314 9.33 -7.89 -0.96
C LEU A 314 9.34 -8.88 0.22
N LYS A 315 8.71 -8.51 1.34
CA LYS A 315 8.67 -9.36 2.54
C LYS A 315 7.69 -10.53 2.39
N GLU A 316 6.50 -10.26 1.87
CA GLU A 316 5.42 -11.23 1.84
C GLU A 316 5.51 -12.19 0.64
N GLN A 317 6.35 -11.91 -0.37
CA GLN A 317 6.51 -12.79 -1.53
C GLN A 317 7.16 -14.13 -1.18
N ALA A 318 8.21 -14.10 -0.38
CA ALA A 318 8.88 -15.32 0.08
C ALA A 318 8.13 -15.96 1.25
N TYR A 319 7.65 -15.13 2.18
CA TYR A 319 6.98 -15.56 3.39
C TYR A 319 5.74 -14.71 3.67
N PRO A 320 4.53 -15.16 3.28
CA PRO A 320 3.28 -14.40 3.42
C PRO A 320 2.93 -13.97 4.85
N ALA A 321 3.40 -14.70 5.86
CA ALA A 321 3.26 -14.35 7.26
C ALA A 321 4.39 -13.44 7.78
N ALA A 322 5.19 -12.81 6.91
CA ALA A 322 6.28 -11.93 7.34
C ALA A 322 5.76 -10.70 8.07
N SER A 323 6.21 -10.50 9.31
CA SER A 323 5.93 -9.29 10.07
C SER A 323 6.74 -8.11 9.55
N LEU A 324 6.15 -6.92 9.62
CA LEU A 324 6.86 -5.65 9.42
C LEU A 324 7.32 -5.03 10.75
N THR A 325 7.21 -5.76 11.85
CA THR A 325 7.63 -5.28 13.17
C THR A 325 9.15 -5.12 13.21
N GLY A 326 9.61 -3.98 13.71
CA GLY A 326 11.04 -3.65 13.77
C GLY A 326 11.70 -3.51 12.40
N TYR A 327 10.91 -3.39 11.31
CA TYR A 327 11.46 -3.24 9.97
C TYR A 327 12.22 -1.92 9.86
N ALA A 328 13.51 -2.02 9.60
CA ALA A 328 14.41 -0.87 9.49
C ALA A 328 15.39 -1.07 8.33
N ASN A 329 16.04 0.00 7.92
CA ASN A 329 17.11 -0.04 6.93
C ASN A 329 18.39 -0.62 7.58
N GLY A 330 18.48 -1.94 7.67
CA GLY A 330 19.62 -2.61 8.34
C GLY A 330 19.68 -4.11 8.12
N ASP A 331 18.60 -4.71 7.69
CA ASP A 331 18.51 -6.15 7.37
C ASP A 331 18.86 -6.48 5.89
N GLY A 332 19.46 -5.51 5.17
CA GLY A 332 19.78 -5.61 3.75
C GLY A 332 18.62 -5.24 2.82
N THR A 333 17.47 -4.89 3.35
CA THR A 333 16.32 -4.41 2.54
C THR A 333 16.32 -2.89 2.50
N PRO A 334 16.29 -2.26 1.32
CA PRO A 334 16.28 -0.81 1.21
C PRO A 334 14.94 -0.25 1.71
N PHE A 335 14.96 0.46 2.83
CA PHE A 335 13.85 1.25 3.32
C PHE A 335 14.30 2.71 3.27
N ALA A 336 13.79 3.46 2.28
CA ALA A 336 14.42 4.70 1.83
C ALA A 336 13.54 5.94 2.00
N ILE A 337 12.46 5.86 2.79
CA ILE A 337 11.61 7.03 3.05
C ILE A 337 12.46 8.11 3.74
N PRO A 338 12.53 9.33 3.18
CA PRO A 338 13.33 10.40 3.76
C PRO A 338 12.84 10.78 5.16
N ASP A 339 13.78 11.13 6.02
CA ASP A 339 13.49 11.70 7.32
C ASP A 339 12.77 13.06 7.18
N PRO A 340 11.77 13.38 8.01
CA PRO A 340 11.13 14.68 8.01
C PRO A 340 12.14 15.83 8.02
N TYR A 341 11.94 16.80 7.16
CA TYR A 341 12.81 17.99 7.12
C TYR A 341 12.67 18.84 8.39
N ASP A 342 11.50 18.83 9.00
CA ASP A 342 11.25 19.35 10.34
C ASP A 342 11.31 18.19 11.34
N LYS A 343 12.42 18.08 12.06
CA LYS A 343 12.65 16.99 13.02
C LYS A 343 11.65 16.99 14.18
N THR A 344 10.96 18.12 14.43
CA THR A 344 9.89 18.19 15.44
C THR A 344 8.62 17.44 15.00
N LYS A 345 8.55 17.04 13.73
CA LYS A 345 7.43 16.27 13.13
C LYS A 345 7.68 14.77 13.10
N ARG A 346 8.83 14.31 13.61
CA ARG A 346 9.01 12.88 13.87
C ARG A 346 7.98 12.42 14.91
N PRO A 347 7.32 11.26 14.72
CA PRO A 347 6.33 10.79 15.68
C PRO A 347 6.93 10.62 17.06
N SER A 348 6.31 11.17 18.08
CA SER A 348 6.63 10.88 19.48
C SER A 348 6.12 9.49 19.87
N SER A 349 6.67 8.91 20.94
CA SER A 349 6.22 7.60 21.47
C SER A 349 4.70 7.57 21.75
N THR A 350 4.15 8.68 22.26
CA THR A 350 2.71 8.80 22.52
C THR A 350 1.91 8.79 21.21
N GLU A 351 2.37 9.51 20.19
CA GLU A 351 1.72 9.52 18.86
C GLU A 351 1.82 8.15 18.20
N VAL A 352 2.97 7.46 18.29
CA VAL A 352 3.13 6.09 17.78
C VAL A 352 2.10 5.15 18.41
N THR A 353 1.97 5.19 19.74
CA THR A 353 0.98 4.37 20.44
C THR A 353 -0.45 4.71 20.03
N ALA A 354 -0.77 6.00 19.88
CA ALA A 354 -2.10 6.44 19.45
C ALA A 354 -2.41 6.02 18.01
N ASP A 355 -1.47 6.17 17.10
CA ASP A 355 -1.60 5.74 15.71
C ASP A 355 -1.85 4.23 15.63
N LEU A 356 -0.99 3.43 16.26
CA LEU A 356 -1.11 1.99 16.29
C LEU A 356 -2.43 1.52 16.90
N ASN A 357 -2.97 2.19 17.89
CA ASN A 357 -4.28 1.87 18.49
C ASN A 357 -5.47 2.25 17.60
N ASN A 358 -5.26 3.05 16.57
CA ASN A 358 -6.31 3.56 15.69
C ASN A 358 -6.15 3.12 14.22
N GLY A 359 -5.36 2.08 13.93
CA GLY A 359 -5.26 1.51 12.59
C GLY A 359 -4.33 2.28 11.64
N VAL A 360 -3.39 3.05 12.18
CA VAL A 360 -2.37 3.77 11.41
C VAL A 360 -0.99 3.23 11.74
N THR A 361 -0.18 2.96 10.75
CA THR A 361 1.24 2.63 10.90
C THR A 361 2.07 3.90 10.78
N PRO A 362 2.63 4.45 11.86
CA PRO A 362 3.55 5.58 11.75
C PRO A 362 4.91 5.12 11.24
N ILE A 363 5.52 5.90 10.37
CA ILE A 363 6.91 5.73 9.99
C ILE A 363 7.76 6.47 11.00
N CYS A 364 8.50 5.72 11.80
CA CYS A 364 9.41 6.23 12.82
C CYS A 364 10.79 6.47 12.24
N PHE A 365 11.64 7.18 12.97
CA PHE A 365 13.01 7.48 12.53
C PHE A 365 13.99 7.30 13.68
N THR A 366 15.08 6.61 13.40
CA THR A 366 16.20 6.48 14.35
C THR A 366 16.82 7.87 14.60
N PRO A 367 17.60 8.05 15.69
CA PRO A 367 18.33 9.29 15.92
C PRO A 367 19.22 9.71 14.73
N LEU A 368 19.73 8.75 13.97
CA LEU A 368 20.57 8.97 12.77
C LEU A 368 19.75 9.28 11.51
N GLY A 369 18.42 9.31 11.59
CA GLY A 369 17.52 9.64 10.48
C GLY A 369 17.11 8.44 9.60
N GLY A 370 17.51 7.21 9.95
CA GLY A 370 17.04 6.02 9.24
C GLY A 370 15.56 5.73 9.57
N PRO A 371 14.71 5.47 8.55
CA PRO A 371 13.32 5.09 8.78
C PRO A 371 13.21 3.70 9.39
N ASN A 372 12.22 3.51 10.25
CA ASN A 372 11.83 2.21 10.80
C ASN A 372 10.32 2.12 11.02
N LEU A 373 9.83 0.90 11.17
CA LEU A 373 8.45 0.60 11.53
C LEU A 373 8.46 -0.16 12.86
N ASP A 374 7.83 0.39 13.88
CA ASP A 374 7.64 -0.35 15.12
C ASP A 374 6.74 -1.55 14.90
N ARG A 375 5.69 -1.38 14.07
CA ARG A 375 4.71 -2.41 13.77
C ARG A 375 3.99 -2.11 12.48
N GLY A 376 3.83 -3.11 11.61
CA GLY A 376 3.01 -2.99 10.40
C GLY A 376 1.59 -3.48 10.66
N ILE A 377 0.61 -2.58 10.58
CA ILE A 377 -0.79 -2.90 10.89
C ILE A 377 -1.74 -2.58 9.74
N THR A 378 -2.93 -3.17 9.81
CA THR A 378 -4.08 -2.82 8.96
C THR A 378 -4.88 -1.70 9.59
N SER A 379 -5.79 -1.09 8.85
CA SER A 379 -6.72 -0.11 9.41
C SER A 379 -7.84 -0.73 10.26
N TYR A 380 -7.93 -2.05 10.30
CA TYR A 380 -8.92 -2.73 11.12
C TYR A 380 -8.60 -2.56 12.61
N SER A 381 -9.40 -1.78 13.29
CA SER A 381 -9.21 -1.45 14.71
C SER A 381 -10.48 -1.55 15.53
N VAL A 382 -11.64 -1.66 14.88
CA VAL A 382 -12.95 -1.68 15.52
C VAL A 382 -13.82 -2.76 14.89
N LEU A 383 -14.51 -3.53 15.72
CA LEU A 383 -15.47 -4.53 15.24
C LEU A 383 -16.61 -3.83 14.49
N PRO A 384 -16.89 -4.23 13.22
CA PRO A 384 -17.93 -3.59 12.40
C PRO A 384 -19.28 -3.50 13.11
N GLY A 385 -19.92 -2.33 13.02
CA GLY A 385 -21.22 -2.08 13.66
C GLY A 385 -21.16 -1.83 15.18
N THR A 386 -19.99 -1.76 15.77
CA THR A 386 -19.79 -1.49 17.20
C THR A 386 -18.72 -0.41 17.42
N ALA A 387 -18.56 0.04 18.68
CA ALA A 387 -17.43 0.89 19.09
C ALA A 387 -16.30 0.08 19.75
N ASN A 388 -16.43 -1.25 19.82
CA ASN A 388 -15.48 -2.10 20.53
C ASN A 388 -14.20 -2.28 19.70
N LYS A 389 -13.05 -2.09 20.35
CA LYS A 389 -11.75 -2.37 19.72
C LYS A 389 -11.60 -3.86 19.43
N ASP A 390 -11.12 -4.16 18.23
CA ASP A 390 -10.84 -5.53 17.79
C ASP A 390 -9.44 -5.58 17.16
N TYR A 391 -8.59 -6.41 17.72
CA TYR A 391 -7.19 -6.54 17.28
C TYR A 391 -6.88 -7.91 16.63
N ARG A 392 -7.89 -8.76 16.40
CA ARG A 392 -7.70 -10.12 15.88
C ARG A 392 -7.08 -10.15 14.48
N ALA A 393 -7.42 -9.18 13.63
CA ALA A 393 -6.90 -9.05 12.27
C ALA A 393 -6.07 -7.76 12.08
N ARG A 394 -5.45 -7.27 13.15
CA ARG A 394 -4.73 -6.01 13.15
C ARG A 394 -3.42 -6.06 12.39
N GLU A 395 -2.68 -7.16 12.49
CA GLU A 395 -1.36 -7.28 11.86
C GLU A 395 -1.48 -7.37 10.34
N SER A 396 -0.65 -6.63 9.62
CA SER A 396 -0.72 -6.55 8.16
C SER A 396 -0.42 -7.87 7.45
N HIS A 397 0.30 -8.79 8.09
CA HIS A 397 0.61 -10.11 7.53
C HIS A 397 -0.55 -11.12 7.66
N ILE A 398 -1.50 -10.91 8.58
CA ILE A 398 -2.62 -11.85 8.80
C ILE A 398 -3.41 -12.09 7.51
N PRO A 399 -3.95 -11.06 6.82
CA PRO A 399 -4.66 -11.31 5.57
C PRO A 399 -3.78 -11.96 4.48
N SER A 400 -2.50 -11.65 4.44
CA SER A 400 -1.58 -12.26 3.48
C SER A 400 -1.33 -13.74 3.74
N ALA A 401 -1.24 -14.15 5.01
CA ALA A 401 -1.10 -15.54 5.41
C ALA A 401 -2.38 -16.33 5.14
N GLU A 402 -3.54 -15.77 5.45
CA GLU A 402 -4.84 -16.38 5.14
C GLU A 402 -5.03 -16.59 3.63
N ASP A 403 -4.71 -15.58 2.83
CA ASP A 403 -4.80 -15.67 1.36
C ASP A 403 -3.87 -16.75 0.82
N ALA A 404 -2.64 -16.84 1.34
CA ALA A 404 -1.68 -17.88 0.96
C ALA A 404 -2.13 -19.29 1.37
N ALA A 405 -2.77 -19.43 2.54
CA ALA A 405 -3.31 -20.71 2.98
C ALA A 405 -4.46 -21.19 2.06
N TRP A 406 -5.36 -20.28 1.69
CA TRP A 406 -6.42 -20.57 0.72
C TRP A 406 -5.89 -20.90 -0.66
N GLU A 407 -4.90 -20.17 -1.13
CA GLU A 407 -4.26 -20.42 -2.41
C GLU A 407 -3.61 -21.79 -2.45
N TYR A 408 -2.85 -22.14 -1.40
CA TYR A 408 -2.24 -23.48 -1.27
C TYR A 408 -3.29 -24.59 -1.31
N LEU A 409 -4.38 -24.44 -0.55
CA LEU A 409 -5.49 -25.41 -0.54
C LEU A 409 -6.12 -25.52 -1.94
N TYR A 410 -6.33 -24.41 -2.62
CA TYR A 410 -6.90 -24.37 -3.96
C TYR A 410 -6.03 -25.08 -4.99
N GLN A 411 -4.71 -24.83 -4.98
CA GLN A 411 -3.76 -25.52 -5.87
C GLN A 411 -3.75 -27.03 -5.62
N ARG A 412 -3.77 -27.45 -4.35
CA ARG A 412 -3.88 -28.86 -3.98
C ARG A 412 -5.20 -29.46 -4.47
N TRP A 413 -6.29 -28.73 -4.35
CA TRP A 413 -7.58 -29.20 -4.82
C TRP A 413 -7.63 -29.35 -6.33
N ILE A 414 -7.17 -28.36 -7.11
CA ILE A 414 -7.13 -28.43 -8.57
C ILE A 414 -6.35 -29.65 -9.05
N THR A 415 -5.22 -29.94 -8.43
CA THR A 415 -4.35 -31.07 -8.83
C THR A 415 -4.95 -32.43 -8.43
N THR A 416 -5.81 -32.48 -7.43
CA THR A 416 -6.39 -33.74 -6.91
C THR A 416 -7.87 -33.90 -7.25
N ARG A 417 -8.52 -32.87 -7.79
CA ARG A 417 -9.98 -32.91 -8.05
C ARG A 417 -10.35 -33.99 -9.04
N GLN A 418 -11.48 -34.64 -8.75
CA GLN A 418 -12.11 -35.58 -9.64
C GLN A 418 -13.29 -34.90 -10.38
N PRO A 419 -13.66 -35.36 -11.59
CA PRO A 419 -14.72 -34.71 -12.38
C PRO A 419 -16.11 -34.83 -11.74
N ASN A 420 -16.32 -35.81 -10.88
CA ASN A 420 -17.61 -36.14 -10.31
C ASN A 420 -17.65 -35.88 -8.80
N ILE A 421 -18.85 -35.64 -8.27
CA ILE A 421 -19.12 -35.46 -6.85
C ILE A 421 -20.02 -36.58 -6.37
N ALA A 422 -19.73 -37.18 -5.23
CA ALA A 422 -20.54 -38.18 -4.58
C ALA A 422 -20.52 -37.99 -3.06
N GLY A 423 -21.55 -38.50 -2.38
CA GLY A 423 -21.52 -38.62 -0.93
C GLY A 423 -20.42 -39.52 -0.43
N ASP A 424 -20.10 -39.43 0.86
CA ASP A 424 -19.14 -40.33 1.48
C ASP A 424 -19.61 -41.79 1.39
N PRO A 425 -18.69 -42.74 1.11
CA PRO A 425 -19.03 -44.14 1.10
C PRO A 425 -19.42 -44.58 2.51
N ARG A 426 -20.24 -45.63 2.60
CA ARG A 426 -20.60 -46.26 3.89
C ARG A 426 -19.32 -46.69 4.63
N PRO A 427 -19.31 -46.68 5.98
CA PRO A 427 -18.21 -47.19 6.76
C PRO A 427 -17.79 -48.59 6.27
N GLY A 428 -16.49 -48.75 6.02
CA GLY A 428 -15.91 -49.98 5.50
C GLY A 428 -15.93 -50.16 3.97
N ALA A 429 -16.67 -49.32 3.23
CA ALA A 429 -16.63 -49.33 1.77
C ALA A 429 -15.40 -48.60 1.22
N ARG A 430 -14.87 -49.08 0.07
CA ARG A 430 -13.76 -48.36 -0.62
C ARG A 430 -14.26 -47.03 -1.17
N PRO A 431 -13.42 -45.95 -1.11
CA PRO A 431 -13.72 -44.68 -1.76
C PRO A 431 -14.05 -44.87 -3.23
N MET A 432 -15.03 -44.21 -3.75
CA MET A 432 -15.36 -44.24 -5.16
C MET A 432 -14.23 -43.57 -5.96
N LYS A 433 -13.60 -44.33 -6.85
CA LYS A 433 -12.56 -43.80 -7.74
C LYS A 433 -13.19 -42.85 -8.75
N GLY A 434 -12.61 -41.66 -8.92
CA GLY A 434 -13.11 -40.65 -9.86
C GLY A 434 -14.18 -39.72 -9.30
N PHE A 435 -14.39 -39.70 -7.98
CA PHE A 435 -15.36 -38.82 -7.31
C PHE A 435 -14.70 -38.01 -6.18
N ASN A 436 -15.07 -36.75 -6.07
CA ASN A 436 -14.84 -35.95 -4.86
C ASN A 436 -15.92 -36.28 -3.82
N THR A 437 -15.52 -36.46 -2.58
CA THR A 437 -16.44 -36.69 -1.47
C THR A 437 -16.19 -35.69 -0.34
N PRO A 438 -17.19 -35.39 0.50
CA PRO A 438 -17.01 -34.52 1.67
C PRO A 438 -15.86 -34.97 2.57
N GLY A 439 -15.77 -36.27 2.89
CA GLY A 439 -14.68 -36.82 3.69
C GLY A 439 -13.31 -36.75 2.98
N GLY A 440 -13.30 -36.86 1.65
CA GLY A 440 -12.11 -36.64 0.84
C GLY A 440 -11.63 -35.20 0.93
N MET A 441 -12.54 -34.25 0.83
CA MET A 441 -12.25 -32.82 0.96
C MET A 441 -11.77 -32.48 2.39
N LYS A 442 -12.43 -33.01 3.42
CA LYS A 442 -11.98 -32.81 4.82
C LYS A 442 -10.55 -33.30 5.03
N ARG A 443 -10.18 -34.47 4.48
CA ARG A 443 -8.79 -34.96 4.53
C ARG A 443 -7.82 -34.04 3.81
N LEU A 444 -8.21 -33.49 2.66
CA LEU A 444 -7.38 -32.52 1.90
C LEU A 444 -7.09 -31.27 2.73
N VAL A 445 -8.14 -30.69 3.35
CA VAL A 445 -8.00 -29.50 4.22
C VAL A 445 -7.12 -29.81 5.43
N ASN A 446 -7.35 -30.92 6.11
CA ASN A 446 -6.50 -31.32 7.24
C ASN A 446 -5.04 -31.53 6.83
N SER A 447 -4.78 -32.14 5.66
CA SER A 447 -3.42 -32.27 5.13
C SER A 447 -2.80 -30.93 4.78
N ALA A 448 -3.58 -29.94 4.33
CA ALA A 448 -3.11 -28.58 4.12
C ALA A 448 -2.73 -27.91 5.45
N ILE A 449 -3.58 -28.04 6.48
CA ILE A 449 -3.26 -27.54 7.83
C ILE A 449 -1.92 -28.14 8.31
N ASP A 450 -1.72 -29.45 8.19
CA ASP A 450 -0.51 -30.13 8.64
C ASP A 450 0.76 -29.60 7.94
N VAL A 451 0.68 -29.32 6.65
CA VAL A 451 1.80 -28.76 5.89
C VAL A 451 2.05 -27.32 6.27
N LEU A 452 1.00 -26.49 6.32
CA LEU A 452 1.13 -25.05 6.55
C LEU A 452 1.49 -24.68 8.01
N THR A 453 1.34 -25.63 8.94
CA THR A 453 1.77 -25.50 10.34
C THR A 453 3.14 -26.11 10.63
N SER A 454 3.82 -26.65 9.63
CA SER A 454 5.08 -27.37 9.79
C SER A 454 6.22 -26.72 9.01
N SER A 455 7.44 -27.19 9.26
CA SER A 455 8.63 -26.87 8.47
C SER A 455 8.63 -27.47 7.05
N ALA A 456 7.59 -28.20 6.65
CA ALA A 456 7.37 -28.67 5.28
C ALA A 456 6.53 -27.68 4.46
N SER A 457 6.23 -26.51 5.02
CA SER A 457 5.52 -25.41 4.34
C SER A 457 6.28 -24.98 3.08
N PRO A 458 5.59 -24.77 1.95
CA PRO A 458 6.22 -24.29 0.71
C PRO A 458 6.69 -22.83 0.79
N PHE A 459 6.40 -22.15 1.89
CA PHE A 459 6.74 -20.76 2.12
C PHE A 459 8.03 -20.66 2.94
N ASP A 460 9.16 -20.76 2.26
CA ASP A 460 10.51 -20.66 2.83
C ASP A 460 10.78 -21.68 3.99
N ASN A 461 10.10 -22.83 3.94
CA ASN A 461 10.12 -23.85 4.98
C ASN A 461 9.70 -23.35 6.38
N MET A 462 8.91 -22.29 6.43
CA MET A 462 8.37 -21.74 7.67
C MET A 462 6.84 -21.91 7.74
N PRO A 463 6.27 -22.20 8.92
CA PRO A 463 4.82 -22.28 9.07
C PRO A 463 4.18 -20.91 8.87
N ILE A 464 3.13 -20.84 8.06
CA ILE A 464 2.31 -19.63 7.90
C ILE A 464 1.06 -19.65 8.78
N LEU A 465 0.69 -20.83 9.27
CA LEU A 465 -0.37 -21.02 10.26
C LEU A 465 0.26 -21.40 11.60
N ASP A 466 -0.44 -21.08 12.69
CA ASP A 466 0.03 -21.29 14.05
C ASP A 466 0.36 -22.78 14.31
N PRO A 467 1.62 -23.14 14.59
CA PRO A 467 2.04 -24.51 14.81
C PRO A 467 1.69 -25.05 16.21
N ASP A 468 1.14 -24.21 17.12
CA ASP A 468 0.70 -24.69 18.43
C ASP A 468 -0.29 -25.86 18.27
N PRO A 469 -0.07 -27.02 18.92
CA PRO A 469 -0.97 -28.18 18.82
C PRO A 469 -2.44 -27.83 19.14
N ALA A 470 -2.70 -26.92 20.06
CA ALA A 470 -4.06 -26.48 20.37
C ALA A 470 -4.67 -25.64 19.24
N ALA A 471 -3.87 -24.78 18.58
CA ALA A 471 -4.31 -24.02 17.41
C ALA A 471 -4.56 -24.96 16.22
N VAL A 472 -3.67 -25.90 15.95
CA VAL A 472 -3.83 -26.95 14.92
C VAL A 472 -5.14 -27.72 15.16
N GLN A 473 -5.40 -28.13 16.41
CA GLN A 473 -6.64 -28.85 16.74
C GLN A 473 -7.88 -27.99 16.54
N ARG A 474 -7.88 -26.72 16.98
CA ARG A 474 -9.00 -25.79 16.72
C ARG A 474 -9.26 -25.60 15.23
N MET A 475 -8.21 -25.44 14.41
CA MET A 475 -8.37 -25.35 12.96
C MET A 475 -9.01 -26.61 12.38
N ARG A 476 -8.55 -27.80 12.77
CA ARG A 476 -9.12 -29.08 12.32
C ARG A 476 -10.57 -29.26 12.75
N ASP A 477 -10.91 -28.88 13.97
CA ASP A 477 -12.26 -28.97 14.51
C ASP A 477 -13.21 -27.97 13.81
N SER A 478 -12.68 -26.86 13.31
CA SER A 478 -13.43 -25.86 12.54
C SER A 478 -13.75 -26.31 11.12
N VAL A 479 -13.07 -27.35 10.60
CA VAL A 479 -13.28 -27.83 9.22
C VAL A 479 -14.66 -28.42 9.09
N TYR A 480 -15.53 -27.69 8.43
CA TYR A 480 -16.86 -28.13 8.06
C TYR A 480 -16.95 -28.34 6.55
N VAL A 481 -17.44 -29.49 6.15
CA VAL A 481 -17.61 -29.86 4.73
C VAL A 481 -19.01 -30.40 4.53
N GLU A 482 -19.75 -29.82 3.59
CA GLU A 482 -21.09 -30.28 3.22
C GLU A 482 -21.18 -30.60 1.74
N GLN A 483 -21.99 -31.58 1.42
CA GLN A 483 -22.36 -31.84 0.03
C GLN A 483 -23.56 -30.94 -0.33
N ARG A 484 -23.45 -30.27 -1.46
CA ARG A 484 -24.53 -29.48 -2.07
C ARG A 484 -24.98 -30.14 -3.38
N ALA A 485 -26.10 -29.71 -3.90
CA ALA A 485 -26.62 -30.21 -5.17
C ALA A 485 -25.65 -29.90 -6.35
N ASP A 486 -24.92 -28.81 -6.25
CA ASP A 486 -24.02 -28.25 -7.27
C ASP A 486 -22.53 -28.38 -6.92
N GLY A 487 -22.18 -28.90 -5.73
CA GLY A 487 -20.79 -28.94 -5.33
C GLY A 487 -20.51 -29.45 -3.93
N ILE A 488 -19.35 -29.14 -3.42
CA ILE A 488 -18.92 -29.36 -2.04
C ILE A 488 -18.58 -28.01 -1.43
N GLY A 489 -19.29 -27.65 -0.36
CA GLY A 489 -18.99 -26.49 0.47
C GLY A 489 -17.92 -26.82 1.50
N VAL A 490 -16.93 -25.93 1.67
CA VAL A 490 -15.88 -26.06 2.68
C VAL A 490 -15.81 -24.76 3.49
N SER A 491 -15.71 -24.90 4.80
CA SER A 491 -15.43 -23.81 5.72
C SER A 491 -14.32 -24.22 6.68
N VAL A 492 -13.39 -23.34 6.95
CA VAL A 492 -12.31 -23.52 7.92
C VAL A 492 -11.94 -22.18 8.52
N ASN A 493 -11.64 -22.16 9.82
CA ASN A 493 -11.10 -20.99 10.51
C ASN A 493 -9.57 -21.11 10.54
N TRP A 494 -8.89 -20.33 9.72
CA TRP A 494 -7.45 -20.28 9.74
C TRP A 494 -6.94 -19.52 10.96
N GLU A 495 -5.87 -19.99 11.57
CA GLU A 495 -5.14 -19.29 12.62
C GLU A 495 -3.73 -18.99 12.09
N PRO A 496 -3.49 -17.80 11.49
CA PRO A 496 -2.16 -17.39 11.03
C PRO A 496 -1.17 -17.29 12.19
N VAL A 497 0.11 -17.53 11.90
CA VAL A 497 1.18 -17.30 12.87
C VAL A 497 1.08 -15.87 13.38
N ARG A 498 1.01 -15.71 14.69
CA ARG A 498 1.09 -14.43 15.36
C ARG A 498 2.52 -14.22 15.77
N HIS A 499 3.17 -13.23 15.17
CA HIS A 499 4.45 -12.79 15.68
C HIS A 499 4.23 -12.16 17.05
N ASP A 500 5.04 -12.53 18.02
CA ASP A 500 5.06 -11.87 19.33
C ASP A 500 5.68 -10.48 19.11
N ASN A 501 4.82 -9.52 18.77
CA ASN A 501 5.18 -8.13 18.50
C ASN A 501 5.39 -7.33 19.80
N LYS A 502 5.19 -7.96 20.93
CA LYS A 502 5.82 -7.66 22.17
C LYS A 502 6.99 -8.63 22.31
N ASP A 503 8.15 -8.25 21.82
CA ASP A 503 9.31 -8.38 22.65
C ASP A 503 9.00 -7.52 23.90
N ASP A 504 8.06 -7.96 24.72
CA ASP A 504 8.18 -7.83 26.14
C ASP A 504 9.46 -8.65 26.40
N PHE A 505 10.61 -8.07 26.03
CA PHE A 505 11.72 -8.14 26.92
C PHE A 505 11.15 -7.59 28.23
N LEU A 506 10.45 -8.44 28.95
CA LEU A 506 10.55 -8.47 30.37
C LEU A 506 12.05 -8.71 30.53
N ILE A 507 12.83 -7.64 30.38
CA ILE A 507 14.04 -7.50 31.16
C ILE A 507 13.45 -7.57 32.57
N LEU A 508 13.35 -8.80 33.03
CA LEU A 508 13.58 -9.07 34.44
C LEU A 508 14.97 -8.51 34.65
N GLN A 509 15.07 -7.20 34.75
CA GLN A 509 16.04 -6.57 35.63
C GLN A 509 15.68 -7.14 36.99
N GLY A 510 16.13 -8.38 37.21
CA GLY A 510 16.55 -8.83 38.46
C GLY A 510 17.67 -7.90 38.89
N GLY A 511 17.29 -6.66 39.20
CA GLY A 511 18.07 -5.82 40.07
C GLY A 511 18.16 -6.64 41.34
N PRO A 512 19.37 -6.85 41.91
CA PRO A 512 19.46 -7.50 43.20
C PRO A 512 18.57 -6.71 44.14
N ALA A 513 17.62 -7.40 44.77
CA ALA A 513 16.89 -6.86 45.88
C ALA A 513 17.93 -6.53 46.95
N TYR A 514 18.23 -5.25 47.16
CA TYR A 514 18.89 -4.72 48.31
C TYR A 514 17.82 -4.25 49.29
#